data_04cc85446435e288589a93d7925644df
#
_entry.id   04cc85446435e288589a93d7925644df
#
_cell.length_a   1.000
_cell.length_b   1.000
_cell.length_c   1.000
_cell.angle_alpha   90.00
_cell.angle_beta   90.00
_cell.angle_gamma   90.00
#
_symmetry.space_group_name_H-M   'P 1'
#
loop_
_entity.id
_entity.type
_entity.pdbx_description
1 polymer ?
#
loop_
_entity_poly.entity_id
_entity_poly.type
_entity_poly.pdbx_seq_one_letter_code
_entity_poly.pdbx_strand_id
1 'polypeptide(L)'
;MKKITFWSMIMLMSVALPTMVACGSDDEEEEETFDTSKVSLFREKTKTIEGNVISAVSGNEFVALVEKNVITGNHVGSTVVTVNERFQIPVEVIPLYYVVDDPVTDWGVSISVVKSRQKQGTIAKETANGISYENCGDADQLAYLFEDGKLYSAAFLVPTSKTSSFTSYLTERYAFYPGQFSDYTFLGMNAYSLEDATTIVALSVYSTKYLLCMYMPASRFKESSSSSAMKIARKHFNMED
;
A
#
# COMPACT_ATOMS: atom_id res chain seq x y z
N MET A 1 -31.30 -29.04 19.07
CA MET A 1 -31.64 -29.33 20.46
C MET A 1 -30.37 -29.63 21.23
N LYS A 2 -30.09 -28.93 22.24
CA LYS A 2 -29.32 -28.99 23.50
C LYS A 2 -28.42 -27.79 23.66
N LYS A 3 -28.92 -26.85 24.43
CA LYS A 3 -28.17 -25.72 25.02
C LYS A 3 -27.32 -26.28 26.15
N ILE A 4 -26.05 -25.89 26.23
CA ILE A 4 -25.20 -26.13 27.39
C ILE A 4 -24.85 -24.76 27.96
N THR A 5 -25.50 -24.47 29.11
CA THR A 5 -25.23 -23.33 29.99
C THR A 5 -24.06 -23.71 30.89
N PHE A 6 -22.97 -22.93 30.87
CA PHE A 6 -21.87 -23.09 31.80
C PHE A 6 -21.98 -22.04 32.91
N TRP A 7 -22.32 -22.49 34.08
CA TRP A 7 -22.37 -21.69 35.31
C TRP A 7 -20.98 -21.61 35.92
N SER A 8 -20.54 -20.38 36.13
CA SER A 8 -19.28 -20.05 36.80
C SER A 8 -19.48 -20.11 38.31
N MET A 9 -18.73 -20.97 38.96
CA MET A 9 -18.72 -21.14 40.42
C MET A 9 -17.53 -20.31 40.98
N ILE A 10 -17.88 -19.18 41.63
CA ILE A 10 -16.93 -18.36 42.37
C ILE A 10 -16.71 -19.00 43.72
N MET A 11 -15.49 -19.48 43.98
CA MET A 11 -15.07 -19.96 45.29
C MET A 11 -14.28 -18.85 45.98
N LEU A 12 -14.87 -18.23 46.98
CA LEU A 12 -14.17 -17.34 47.93
C LEU A 12 -13.35 -18.17 48.86
N MET A 13 -12.03 -18.07 48.79
CA MET A 13 -11.12 -18.54 49.85
C MET A 13 -10.47 -17.32 50.52
N SER A 14 -10.93 -16.99 51.70
CA SER A 14 -10.30 -16.07 52.63
C SER A 14 -9.13 -16.80 53.34
N VAL A 15 -7.92 -16.38 53.07
CA VAL A 15 -6.72 -16.83 53.85
C VAL A 15 -6.14 -15.61 54.52
N ALA A 16 -6.03 -15.72 55.88
CA ALA A 16 -5.44 -14.72 56.75
C ALA A 16 -3.94 -14.55 56.51
N LEU A 17 -3.49 -13.31 56.40
CA LEU A 17 -2.10 -12.90 56.29
C LEU A 17 -1.39 -12.93 57.64
N PRO A 18 -0.13 -13.40 57.65
CA PRO A 18 0.83 -12.92 58.64
C PRO A 18 1.57 -11.70 58.05
N THR A 19 1.47 -10.56 58.74
CA THR A 19 2.26 -9.36 58.45
C THR A 19 3.75 -9.63 58.75
N MET A 20 4.51 -9.88 57.70
CA MET A 20 5.97 -9.74 57.76
C MET A 20 6.29 -8.35 57.16
N VAL A 21 6.69 -7.42 58.04
CA VAL A 21 7.35 -6.17 57.65
C VAL A 21 8.74 -6.54 57.14
N ALA A 22 8.87 -6.73 55.84
CA ALA A 22 10.14 -6.71 55.15
C ALA A 22 10.33 -5.30 54.59
N CYS A 23 11.28 -4.56 55.12
CA CYS A 23 11.89 -3.42 54.46
C CYS A 23 12.55 -3.94 53.20
N GLY A 24 11.83 -3.91 52.07
CA GLY A 24 12.34 -4.06 50.72
C GLY A 24 12.39 -2.68 50.13
N SER A 25 13.56 -2.28 49.64
CA SER A 25 13.68 -1.15 48.74
C SER A 25 12.67 -1.34 47.59
N ASP A 26 11.65 -0.51 47.54
CA ASP A 26 10.82 -0.34 46.35
C ASP A 26 11.73 0.28 45.26
N ASP A 27 12.42 -0.55 44.52
CA ASP A 27 12.81 -0.25 43.18
C ASP A 27 11.49 -0.21 42.40
N GLU A 28 10.82 0.94 42.40
CA GLU A 28 9.76 1.23 41.44
C GLU A 28 10.41 1.10 40.06
N GLU A 29 10.23 -0.08 39.42
CA GLU A 29 10.50 -0.19 37.97
C GLU A 29 9.64 0.87 37.31
N GLU A 30 10.29 1.98 36.91
CA GLU A 30 9.61 3.02 36.11
C GLU A 30 9.01 2.31 34.89
N GLU A 31 7.67 2.24 34.81
CA GLU A 31 7.00 1.65 33.67
C GLU A 31 7.43 2.40 32.42
N GLU A 32 8.18 1.72 31.56
CA GLU A 32 8.66 2.26 30.32
C GLU A 32 7.47 2.65 29.45
N THR A 33 7.34 3.93 29.12
CA THR A 33 6.24 4.47 28.29
C THR A 33 6.79 5.06 27.01
N PHE A 34 6.10 4.81 25.88
CA PHE A 34 6.41 5.38 24.58
C PHE A 34 5.21 6.16 24.04
N ASP A 35 5.47 7.23 23.29
CA ASP A 35 4.45 7.88 22.49
C ASP A 35 4.08 6.96 21.32
N THR A 36 2.90 6.36 21.41
CA THR A 36 2.32 5.47 20.39
C THR A 36 1.38 6.20 19.44
N SER A 37 1.39 7.53 19.45
CA SER A 37 0.61 8.35 18.51
C SER A 37 1.00 8.05 17.07
N LYS A 38 0.03 8.19 16.15
CA LYS A 38 0.29 8.01 14.73
C LYS A 38 1.34 9.02 14.23
N VAL A 39 2.35 8.50 13.57
CA VAL A 39 3.40 9.28 12.90
C VAL A 39 3.07 9.40 11.43
N SER A 40 2.98 10.64 10.91
CA SER A 40 2.80 10.91 9.49
C SER A 40 4.06 11.59 8.94
N LEU A 41 4.65 11.01 7.90
CA LEU A 41 5.89 11.47 7.29
C LEU A 41 5.72 11.60 5.77
N PHE A 42 6.47 12.52 5.16
CA PHE A 42 6.76 12.44 3.74
C PHE A 42 7.93 11.49 3.49
N ARG A 43 8.07 11.04 2.26
CA ARG A 43 9.24 10.27 1.83
C ARG A 43 10.55 10.99 2.22
N GLU A 44 11.55 10.23 2.69
CA GLU A 44 12.86 10.71 3.12
C GLU A 44 12.85 11.64 4.36
N LYS A 45 11.68 11.84 4.99
CA LYS A 45 11.59 12.54 6.28
C LYS A 45 11.70 11.55 7.42
N THR A 46 12.20 12.02 8.54
CA THR A 46 12.50 11.20 9.71
C THR A 46 11.72 11.64 10.94
N LYS A 47 11.49 10.70 11.85
CA LYS A 47 10.99 10.92 13.21
C LYS A 47 11.82 10.09 14.18
N THR A 48 12.36 10.72 15.20
CA THR A 48 13.02 10.00 16.30
C THR A 48 11.99 9.48 17.28
N ILE A 49 12.15 8.24 17.71
CA ILE A 49 11.42 7.62 18.82
C ILE A 49 12.14 8.02 20.10
N GLU A 50 11.43 8.73 20.98
CA GLU A 50 11.97 9.16 22.27
C GLU A 50 11.83 8.01 23.29
N GLY A 51 12.76 7.94 24.24
CA GLY A 51 12.79 6.92 25.29
C GLY A 51 13.94 5.92 25.14
N ASN A 52 13.94 4.90 25.98
CA ASN A 52 14.97 3.85 25.98
C ASN A 52 14.64 2.78 24.94
N VAL A 53 15.00 3.02 23.68
CA VAL A 53 14.75 2.09 22.57
C VAL A 53 15.82 1.01 22.54
N ILE A 54 15.45 -0.22 22.94
CA ILE A 54 16.30 -1.42 22.88
C ILE A 54 16.19 -2.05 21.48
N SER A 55 14.96 -2.10 20.94
CA SER A 55 14.68 -2.61 19.60
C SER A 55 13.54 -1.81 18.94
N ALA A 56 13.62 -1.61 17.63
CA ALA A 56 12.51 -1.07 16.86
C ALA A 56 12.52 -1.72 15.47
N VAL A 57 11.35 -2.25 15.07
CA VAL A 57 11.20 -3.01 13.81
C VAL A 57 9.99 -2.52 13.05
N SER A 58 10.18 -2.25 11.75
CA SER A 58 9.08 -1.92 10.84
C SER A 58 8.34 -3.19 10.40
N GLY A 59 7.01 -3.15 10.45
CA GLY A 59 6.18 -4.21 9.88
C GLY A 59 6.21 -4.25 8.35
N ASN A 60 6.64 -3.15 7.70
CA ASN A 60 6.86 -3.08 6.26
C ASN A 60 7.94 -2.02 5.94
N GLU A 61 9.16 -2.49 5.71
CA GLU A 61 10.31 -1.64 5.40
C GLU A 61 10.18 -0.93 4.03
N PHE A 62 9.36 -1.45 3.14
CA PHE A 62 9.05 -0.76 1.89
C PHE A 62 8.35 0.59 2.15
N VAL A 63 7.49 0.66 3.16
CA VAL A 63 6.79 1.89 3.55
C VAL A 63 7.65 2.77 4.44
N ALA A 64 8.22 2.22 5.50
CA ALA A 64 9.07 2.97 6.41
C ALA A 64 10.23 2.11 6.94
N LEU A 65 11.42 2.66 6.88
CA LEU A 65 12.63 2.07 7.43
C LEU A 65 12.80 2.49 8.90
N VAL A 66 13.41 1.61 9.69
CA VAL A 66 13.79 1.93 11.07
C VAL A 66 15.25 1.58 11.28
N GLU A 67 16.02 2.59 11.68
CA GLU A 67 17.42 2.41 12.08
C GLU A 67 17.58 2.91 13.51
N LYS A 68 17.91 2.00 14.43
CA LYS A 68 17.99 2.26 15.89
C LYS A 68 16.64 2.80 16.38
N ASN A 69 16.59 4.10 16.71
CA ASN A 69 15.40 4.80 17.17
C ASN A 69 14.87 5.84 16.16
N VAL A 70 15.27 5.75 14.88
CA VAL A 70 14.83 6.71 13.83
C VAL A 70 13.96 6.01 12.81
N ILE A 71 12.74 6.50 12.66
CA ILE A 71 11.81 6.11 11.59
C ILE A 71 12.05 7.01 10.39
N THR A 72 12.24 6.44 9.20
CA THR A 72 12.38 7.17 7.93
C THR A 72 11.26 6.76 6.98
N GLY A 73 10.48 7.73 6.48
CA GLY A 73 9.47 7.48 5.44
C GLY A 73 10.15 7.07 4.12
N ASN A 74 9.68 6.00 3.49
CA ASN A 74 10.31 5.46 2.29
C ASN A 74 9.38 5.49 1.07
N HIS A 75 8.28 4.74 1.07
CA HIS A 75 7.26 4.80 0.02
C HIS A 75 5.88 5.06 0.62
N VAL A 76 5.01 5.71 -0.15
CA VAL A 76 3.63 6.01 0.26
C VAL A 76 2.90 4.75 0.70
N GLY A 77 2.27 4.81 1.88
CA GLY A 77 1.56 3.68 2.47
C GLY A 77 1.48 3.77 3.98
N SER A 78 1.05 2.69 4.61
CA SER A 78 0.94 2.59 6.06
C SER A 78 1.61 1.33 6.57
N THR A 79 2.24 1.44 7.73
CA THR A 79 2.86 0.32 8.45
C THR A 79 2.76 0.55 9.96
N VAL A 80 3.24 -0.41 10.73
CA VAL A 80 3.37 -0.29 12.18
C VAL A 80 4.83 -0.52 12.53
N VAL A 81 5.40 0.35 13.34
CA VAL A 81 6.71 0.15 13.96
C VAL A 81 6.49 -0.40 15.36
N THR A 82 7.07 -1.58 15.64
CA THR A 82 7.03 -2.21 16.96
C THR A 82 8.31 -1.87 17.71
N VAL A 83 8.17 -1.23 18.87
CA VAL A 83 9.29 -0.82 19.75
C VAL A 83 9.32 -1.72 20.97
N ASN A 84 10.52 -2.20 21.33
CA ASN A 84 10.77 -3.08 22.48
C ASN A 84 9.80 -4.27 22.52
N GLU A 85 9.48 -4.84 21.34
CA GLU A 85 8.56 -5.98 21.14
C GLU A 85 7.12 -5.78 21.69
N ARG A 86 6.82 -4.61 22.25
CA ARG A 86 5.57 -4.33 22.99
C ARG A 86 4.78 -3.15 22.43
N PHE A 87 5.43 -2.02 22.14
CA PHE A 87 4.75 -0.78 21.79
C PHE A 87 4.58 -0.65 20.28
N GLN A 88 3.39 -0.32 19.81
CA GLN A 88 3.07 -0.21 18.39
C GLN A 88 2.82 1.25 18.01
N ILE A 89 3.64 1.78 17.10
CA ILE A 89 3.53 3.12 16.55
C ILE A 89 2.98 3.01 15.12
N PRO A 90 1.74 3.43 14.84
CA PRO A 90 1.23 3.51 13.48
C PRO A 90 2.02 4.55 12.69
N VAL A 91 2.53 4.18 11.52
CA VAL A 91 3.29 5.06 10.63
C VAL A 91 2.57 5.15 9.28
N GLU A 92 2.39 6.37 8.81
CA GLU A 92 1.86 6.65 7.47
C GLU A 92 2.86 7.52 6.71
N VAL A 93 3.27 7.05 5.54
CA VAL A 93 4.01 7.87 4.57
C VAL A 93 3.00 8.46 3.61
N ILE A 94 2.83 9.78 3.71
CA ILE A 94 1.85 10.54 2.92
C ILE A 94 2.48 11.01 1.61
N PRO A 95 1.70 11.06 0.51
CA PRO A 95 2.21 11.51 -0.78
C PRO A 95 2.46 13.02 -0.80
N LEU A 96 3.51 13.44 -1.50
CA LEU A 96 3.75 14.82 -1.88
C LEU A 96 3.06 15.17 -3.22
N TYR A 97 2.96 14.17 -4.12
CA TYR A 97 2.38 14.34 -5.45
C TYR A 97 0.97 13.72 -5.53
N TYR A 98 -0.04 14.61 -5.64
CA TYR A 98 -1.47 14.26 -5.80
C TYR A 98 -1.91 14.57 -7.22
N VAL A 99 -1.52 13.75 -8.17
CA VAL A 99 -1.85 13.93 -9.60
C VAL A 99 -3.09 13.15 -10.00
N VAL A 100 -3.29 11.99 -9.41
CA VAL A 100 -4.46 11.11 -9.53
C VAL A 100 -4.68 10.38 -8.21
N ASP A 101 -5.88 9.88 -7.96
CA ASP A 101 -6.09 8.91 -6.88
C ASP A 101 -5.48 7.56 -7.28
N ASP A 102 -4.96 6.82 -6.28
CA ASP A 102 -4.43 5.48 -6.52
C ASP A 102 -5.54 4.57 -7.08
N PRO A 103 -5.26 3.81 -8.15
CA PRO A 103 -6.25 2.91 -8.72
C PRO A 103 -6.52 1.73 -7.77
N VAL A 104 -7.67 1.10 -7.90
CA VAL A 104 -7.96 -0.16 -7.20
C VAL A 104 -7.02 -1.25 -7.71
N THR A 105 -6.18 -1.78 -6.84
CA THR A 105 -5.21 -2.86 -7.12
C THR A 105 -5.46 -4.12 -6.29
N ASP A 106 -6.67 -4.27 -5.77
CA ASP A 106 -7.12 -5.51 -5.13
C ASP A 106 -7.42 -6.55 -6.21
N TRP A 107 -6.39 -7.24 -6.67
CA TRP A 107 -6.48 -8.16 -7.79
C TRP A 107 -7.48 -9.29 -7.55
N GLY A 108 -8.24 -9.65 -8.57
CA GLY A 108 -9.24 -10.70 -8.50
C GLY A 108 -10.61 -10.26 -7.98
N VAL A 109 -10.80 -9.01 -7.55
CA VAL A 109 -12.12 -8.49 -7.17
C VAL A 109 -13.04 -8.28 -8.38
N SER A 110 -14.35 -8.24 -8.14
CA SER A 110 -15.35 -8.03 -9.19
C SER A 110 -15.49 -6.55 -9.59
N ILE A 111 -16.12 -6.29 -10.74
CA ILE A 111 -16.42 -4.94 -11.23
C ILE A 111 -17.26 -4.13 -10.22
N SER A 112 -18.19 -4.76 -9.49
CA SER A 112 -19.00 -4.09 -8.47
C SER A 112 -18.16 -3.59 -7.29
N VAL A 113 -17.14 -4.35 -6.90
CA VAL A 113 -16.19 -3.95 -5.85
C VAL A 113 -15.31 -2.79 -6.33
N VAL A 114 -14.80 -2.84 -7.56
CA VAL A 114 -14.05 -1.72 -8.15
C VAL A 114 -14.92 -0.46 -8.17
N LYS A 115 -16.15 -0.54 -8.63
CA LYS A 115 -17.08 0.61 -8.66
C LYS A 115 -17.33 1.20 -7.27
N SER A 116 -17.41 0.38 -6.24
CA SER A 116 -17.62 0.86 -4.86
C SER A 116 -16.38 1.51 -4.24
N ARG A 117 -15.18 1.19 -4.73
CA ARG A 117 -13.91 1.69 -4.19
C ARG A 117 -13.31 2.83 -5.01
N GLN A 118 -13.65 2.92 -6.29
CA GLN A 118 -13.19 4.02 -7.15
C GLN A 118 -13.80 5.34 -6.68
N LYS A 119 -12.93 6.28 -6.29
CA LYS A 119 -13.34 7.55 -5.69
C LYS A 119 -13.40 8.70 -6.68
N GLN A 120 -12.54 8.68 -7.70
CA GLN A 120 -12.35 9.77 -8.65
C GLN A 120 -12.86 9.39 -10.04
N GLY A 121 -13.38 10.38 -10.76
CA GLY A 121 -13.84 10.24 -12.13
C GLY A 121 -15.32 9.87 -12.27
N THR A 122 -15.79 9.95 -13.51
CA THR A 122 -17.14 9.57 -13.92
C THR A 122 -17.07 8.40 -14.90
N ILE A 123 -18.00 7.44 -14.79
CA ILE A 123 -18.02 6.28 -15.70
C ILE A 123 -18.27 6.78 -17.12
N ALA A 124 -17.30 6.53 -18.01
CA ALA A 124 -17.38 6.81 -19.43
C ALA A 124 -17.92 5.62 -20.22
N LYS A 125 -17.48 4.41 -19.86
CA LYS A 125 -17.91 3.17 -20.55
C LYS A 125 -17.87 2.00 -19.58
N GLU A 126 -18.86 1.11 -19.70
CA GLU A 126 -18.91 -0.16 -18.97
C GLU A 126 -19.25 -1.29 -19.93
N THR A 127 -18.53 -2.41 -19.83
CA THR A 127 -18.73 -3.64 -20.59
C THR A 127 -18.58 -4.83 -19.65
N ALA A 128 -18.84 -6.05 -20.13
CA ALA A 128 -18.64 -7.26 -19.33
C ALA A 128 -17.17 -7.44 -18.88
N ASN A 129 -16.20 -6.94 -19.66
CA ASN A 129 -14.77 -7.16 -19.43
C ASN A 129 -13.99 -5.90 -19.05
N GLY A 130 -14.67 -4.77 -18.83
CA GLY A 130 -13.98 -3.54 -18.46
C GLY A 130 -14.90 -2.39 -18.11
N ILE A 131 -14.35 -1.46 -17.33
CA ILE A 131 -14.98 -0.20 -17.00
C ILE A 131 -13.95 0.92 -17.14
N SER A 132 -14.33 2.04 -17.73
CA SER A 132 -13.49 3.22 -17.80
C SER A 132 -14.15 4.43 -17.17
N TYR A 133 -13.30 5.30 -16.64
CA TYR A 133 -13.64 6.56 -16.00
C TYR A 133 -12.93 7.70 -16.73
N GLU A 134 -13.58 8.85 -16.82
CA GLU A 134 -13.02 10.13 -17.26
C GLU A 134 -12.90 11.08 -16.09
N ASN A 135 -12.14 12.17 -16.26
CA ASN A 135 -11.90 13.18 -15.23
C ASN A 135 -11.20 12.61 -13.98
N CYS A 136 -10.14 11.85 -14.20
CA CYS A 136 -9.36 11.20 -13.16
C CYS A 136 -8.10 12.02 -12.78
N GLY A 137 -8.28 13.26 -12.32
CA GLY A 137 -7.17 14.16 -11.96
C GLY A 137 -6.35 14.58 -13.18
N ASP A 138 -5.04 14.35 -13.16
CA ASP A 138 -4.14 14.66 -14.27
C ASP A 138 -4.15 13.60 -15.39
N ALA A 139 -4.87 12.49 -15.23
CA ALA A 139 -5.11 11.51 -16.28
C ALA A 139 -6.46 11.77 -16.98
N ASP A 140 -6.47 11.67 -18.30
CA ASP A 140 -7.69 11.83 -19.09
C ASP A 140 -8.66 10.67 -18.84
N GLN A 141 -8.12 9.45 -18.69
CA GLN A 141 -8.93 8.26 -18.45
C GLN A 141 -8.23 7.29 -17.49
N LEU A 142 -9.06 6.54 -16.76
CA LEU A 142 -8.68 5.35 -16.00
C LEU A 142 -9.55 4.19 -16.45
N ALA A 143 -8.94 3.08 -16.83
CA ALA A 143 -9.64 1.85 -17.19
C ALA A 143 -9.29 0.70 -16.26
N TYR A 144 -10.27 -0.14 -15.95
CA TYR A 144 -10.11 -1.42 -15.26
C TYR A 144 -10.53 -2.55 -16.18
N LEU A 145 -9.73 -3.60 -16.25
CA LEU A 145 -9.93 -4.74 -17.13
C LEU A 145 -10.17 -6.01 -16.31
N PHE A 146 -11.15 -6.78 -16.74
CA PHE A 146 -11.62 -8.00 -16.06
C PHE A 146 -11.51 -9.20 -16.99
N GLU A 147 -11.05 -10.30 -16.46
CA GLU A 147 -11.04 -11.62 -17.07
C GLU A 147 -11.80 -12.57 -16.16
N ASP A 148 -12.77 -13.30 -16.69
CA ASP A 148 -13.69 -14.15 -15.92
C ASP A 148 -14.33 -13.40 -14.72
N GLY A 149 -14.67 -12.12 -14.92
CA GLY A 149 -15.26 -11.26 -13.89
C GLY A 149 -14.31 -10.79 -12.79
N LYS A 150 -13.00 -11.06 -12.91
CA LYS A 150 -11.96 -10.74 -11.93
C LYS A 150 -11.02 -9.66 -12.45
N LEU A 151 -10.78 -8.63 -11.63
CA LEU A 151 -9.84 -7.54 -11.94
C LEU A 151 -8.43 -8.11 -12.15
N TYR A 152 -7.82 -7.80 -13.30
CA TYR A 152 -6.46 -8.21 -13.60
C TYR A 152 -5.55 -7.09 -14.11
N SER A 153 -6.11 -5.93 -14.47
CA SER A 153 -5.32 -4.77 -14.86
C SER A 153 -6.09 -3.49 -14.60
N ALA A 154 -5.33 -2.43 -14.28
CA ALA A 154 -5.80 -1.06 -14.33
C ALA A 154 -4.84 -0.24 -15.20
N ALA A 155 -5.35 0.79 -15.90
CA ALA A 155 -4.51 1.61 -16.77
C ALA A 155 -4.97 3.05 -16.78
N PHE A 156 -4.02 3.98 -16.62
CA PHE A 156 -4.24 5.41 -16.87
C PHE A 156 -3.77 5.80 -18.26
N LEU A 157 -4.54 6.65 -18.90
CA LEU A 157 -4.14 7.40 -20.08
C LEU A 157 -3.74 8.82 -19.64
N VAL A 158 -2.44 9.10 -19.68
CA VAL A 158 -1.85 10.33 -19.11
C VAL A 158 -1.34 11.23 -20.23
N PRO A 159 -1.75 12.51 -20.30
CA PRO A 159 -1.17 13.44 -21.27
C PRO A 159 0.34 13.57 -21.13
N THR A 160 1.09 13.62 -22.25
CA THR A 160 2.56 13.74 -22.21
C THR A 160 3.04 15.01 -21.51
N SER A 161 2.23 16.06 -21.46
CA SER A 161 2.51 17.28 -20.68
C SER A 161 2.59 17.04 -19.17
N LYS A 162 2.07 15.90 -18.69
CA LYS A 162 2.05 15.51 -17.27
C LYS A 162 3.12 14.47 -16.90
N THR A 163 4.03 14.14 -17.82
CA THR A 163 5.07 13.11 -17.63
C THR A 163 5.85 13.30 -16.33
N SER A 164 6.34 14.50 -16.06
CA SER A 164 7.19 14.78 -14.89
C SER A 164 6.43 14.57 -13.58
N SER A 165 5.25 15.16 -13.43
CA SER A 165 4.44 15.04 -12.20
C SER A 165 3.97 13.60 -11.99
N PHE A 166 3.61 12.90 -13.07
CA PHE A 166 3.16 11.52 -13.00
C PHE A 166 4.31 10.56 -12.66
N THR A 167 5.51 10.79 -13.20
CA THR A 167 6.70 10.01 -12.82
C THR A 167 7.05 10.22 -11.35
N SER A 168 6.98 11.45 -10.85
CA SER A 168 7.19 11.75 -9.42
C SER A 168 6.16 11.03 -8.53
N TYR A 169 4.87 11.04 -8.93
CA TYR A 169 3.81 10.27 -8.28
C TYR A 169 4.13 8.76 -8.21
N LEU A 170 4.64 8.18 -9.31
CA LEU A 170 5.00 6.75 -9.33
C LEU A 170 6.22 6.45 -8.46
N THR A 171 7.24 7.30 -8.46
CA THR A 171 8.47 7.08 -7.68
C THR A 171 8.26 7.20 -6.16
N GLU A 172 7.21 7.88 -5.72
CA GLU A 172 6.84 7.88 -4.30
C GLU A 172 6.20 6.57 -3.83
N ARG A 173 5.65 5.78 -4.75
CA ARG A 173 4.81 4.59 -4.47
C ARG A 173 5.48 3.28 -4.82
N TYR A 174 6.40 3.29 -5.79
CA TYR A 174 6.96 2.09 -6.38
C TYR A 174 8.48 2.19 -6.45
N ALA A 175 9.17 1.11 -6.09
CA ALA A 175 10.58 0.96 -6.36
C ALA A 175 10.82 0.63 -7.84
N PHE A 176 11.93 1.11 -8.41
CA PHE A 176 12.32 0.73 -9.76
C PHE A 176 12.55 -0.77 -9.86
N TYR A 177 11.97 -1.39 -10.88
CA TYR A 177 12.25 -2.77 -11.20
C TYR A 177 13.69 -2.88 -11.76
N PRO A 178 14.53 -3.77 -11.21
CA PRO A 178 15.90 -3.93 -11.70
C PRO A 178 15.89 -4.60 -13.07
N GLY A 179 16.27 -3.85 -14.12
CA GLY A 179 16.36 -4.35 -15.49
C GLY A 179 16.31 -3.21 -16.51
N GLN A 180 16.78 -3.49 -17.71
CA GLN A 180 16.64 -2.57 -18.85
C GLN A 180 15.50 -3.07 -19.74
N PHE A 181 14.45 -2.28 -19.82
CA PHE A 181 13.31 -2.54 -20.69
C PHE A 181 13.15 -1.34 -21.62
N SER A 182 13.50 -1.51 -22.90
CA SER A 182 13.48 -0.44 -23.91
C SER A 182 12.10 0.18 -24.13
N ASP A 183 11.05 -0.56 -23.80
CA ASP A 183 9.67 -0.19 -24.13
C ASP A 183 9.00 0.66 -23.04
N TYR A 184 9.67 0.88 -21.89
CA TYR A 184 9.09 1.58 -20.75
C TYR A 184 9.91 2.81 -20.35
N THR A 185 9.20 3.90 -20.07
CA THR A 185 9.77 5.10 -19.43
C THR A 185 9.99 4.87 -17.93
N PHE A 186 9.13 4.03 -17.32
CA PHE A 186 9.21 3.61 -15.93
C PHE A 186 8.68 2.18 -15.80
N LEU A 187 9.38 1.35 -15.07
CA LEU A 187 8.89 0.05 -14.62
C LEU A 187 9.19 -0.08 -13.13
N GLY A 188 8.17 -0.31 -12.32
CA GLY A 188 8.30 -0.36 -10.87
C GLY A 188 7.43 -1.42 -10.24
N MET A 189 7.65 -1.65 -8.95
CA MET A 189 6.92 -2.63 -8.14
C MET A 189 6.72 -2.11 -6.72
N ASN A 190 5.70 -2.62 -6.04
CA ASN A 190 5.35 -2.23 -4.67
C ASN A 190 6.10 -3.04 -3.59
N ALA A 191 7.30 -3.50 -3.91
CA ALA A 191 8.21 -4.20 -3.01
C ALA A 191 9.65 -4.07 -3.52
N TYR A 192 10.64 -4.53 -2.75
CA TYR A 192 12.06 -4.54 -3.18
C TYR A 192 12.42 -5.78 -4.02
N SER A 193 11.59 -6.81 -3.99
CA SER A 193 11.77 -8.01 -4.82
C SER A 193 10.51 -8.33 -5.60
N LEU A 194 10.66 -8.99 -6.74
CA LEU A 194 9.51 -9.47 -7.52
C LEU A 194 8.74 -10.57 -6.79
N GLU A 195 9.38 -11.29 -5.88
CA GLU A 195 8.76 -12.35 -5.09
C GLU A 195 7.74 -11.78 -4.12
N ASP A 196 8.10 -10.68 -3.45
CA ASP A 196 7.28 -9.99 -2.46
C ASP A 196 6.28 -9.03 -3.09
N ALA A 197 6.50 -8.64 -4.35
CA ALA A 197 5.62 -7.71 -5.04
C ALA A 197 4.24 -8.33 -5.32
N THR A 198 3.20 -7.55 -5.06
CA THR A 198 1.82 -7.87 -5.45
C THR A 198 1.42 -7.13 -6.72
N THR A 199 2.04 -5.99 -6.99
CA THR A 199 1.70 -5.09 -8.11
C THR A 199 2.95 -4.63 -8.84
N ILE A 200 2.91 -4.74 -10.17
CA ILE A 200 3.85 -4.12 -11.09
C ILE A 200 3.16 -2.94 -11.77
N VAL A 201 3.90 -1.86 -11.93
CA VAL A 201 3.46 -0.68 -12.68
C VAL A 201 4.43 -0.39 -13.81
N ALA A 202 3.88 -0.16 -15.00
CA ALA A 202 4.66 0.14 -16.21
C ALA A 202 4.13 1.43 -16.86
N LEU A 203 5.01 2.39 -17.11
CA LEU A 203 4.72 3.61 -17.86
C LEU A 203 5.44 3.56 -19.19
N SER A 204 4.73 3.72 -20.29
CA SER A 204 5.29 3.72 -21.65
C SER A 204 4.72 4.87 -22.47
N VAL A 205 5.48 5.28 -23.49
CA VAL A 205 4.96 6.21 -24.51
C VAL A 205 3.91 5.47 -25.34
N TYR A 206 2.69 6.00 -25.35
CA TYR A 206 1.60 5.46 -26.16
C TYR A 206 1.51 6.16 -27.52
N SER A 207 1.59 7.49 -27.51
CA SER A 207 1.57 8.35 -28.70
C SER A 207 2.31 9.65 -28.42
N THR A 208 2.35 10.56 -29.39
CA THR A 208 2.90 11.91 -29.20
C THR A 208 2.14 12.72 -28.14
N LYS A 209 0.88 12.35 -27.83
CA LYS A 209 0.04 13.07 -26.90
C LYS A 209 -0.13 12.37 -25.56
N TYR A 210 0.08 11.06 -25.48
CA TYR A 210 -0.27 10.26 -24.32
C TYR A 210 0.81 9.26 -23.92
N LEU A 211 0.91 9.05 -22.61
CA LEU A 211 1.54 7.92 -21.96
C LEU A 211 0.46 6.93 -21.52
N LEU A 212 0.79 5.66 -21.51
CA LEU A 212 0.00 4.59 -20.91
C LEU A 212 0.70 4.10 -19.66
N CYS A 213 0.02 4.27 -18.50
CA CYS A 213 0.48 3.73 -17.22
C CYS A 213 -0.37 2.53 -16.85
N MET A 214 0.22 1.36 -16.84
CA MET A 214 -0.45 0.10 -16.53
C MET A 214 -0.06 -0.44 -15.19
N TYR A 215 -1.04 -0.96 -14.46
CA TYR A 215 -0.91 -1.70 -13.22
C TYR A 215 -1.38 -3.14 -13.45
N MET A 216 -0.64 -4.10 -12.95
CA MET A 216 -0.97 -5.52 -13.07
C MET A 216 -0.49 -6.32 -11.86
N PRO A 217 -1.11 -7.50 -11.57
CA PRO A 217 -0.58 -8.41 -10.57
C PRO A 217 0.85 -8.85 -10.92
N ALA A 218 1.75 -8.88 -9.95
CA ALA A 218 3.12 -9.34 -10.15
C ALA A 218 3.19 -10.80 -10.65
N SER A 219 2.23 -11.64 -10.25
CA SER A 219 2.11 -13.02 -10.75
C SER A 219 1.96 -13.08 -12.28
N ARG A 220 1.14 -12.19 -12.86
CA ARG A 220 0.96 -12.13 -14.32
C ARG A 220 2.16 -11.58 -15.05
N PHE A 221 2.93 -10.68 -14.43
CA PHE A 221 4.16 -10.18 -15.03
C PHE A 221 5.20 -11.28 -15.23
N LYS A 222 5.26 -12.26 -14.31
CA LYS A 222 6.14 -13.44 -14.42
C LYS A 222 5.74 -14.39 -15.56
N GLU A 223 4.44 -14.45 -15.89
CA GLU A 223 3.86 -15.42 -16.82
C GLU A 223 3.71 -14.90 -18.26
N SER A 224 3.66 -13.57 -18.46
CA SER A 224 3.36 -12.98 -19.76
C SER A 224 4.47 -12.06 -20.25
N SER A 225 4.69 -12.04 -21.58
CA SER A 225 5.34 -10.89 -22.19
C SER A 225 4.43 -9.66 -21.99
N SER A 226 4.95 -8.61 -21.38
CA SER A 226 4.27 -7.33 -21.12
C SER A 226 3.52 -6.72 -22.32
N SER A 227 3.87 -7.14 -23.56
CA SER A 227 3.22 -6.71 -24.80
C SER A 227 1.73 -7.09 -24.89
N SER A 228 1.31 -8.22 -24.30
CA SER A 228 -0.09 -8.66 -24.37
C SER A 228 -1.03 -7.79 -23.55
N ALA A 229 -0.64 -7.42 -22.32
CA ALA A 229 -1.45 -6.57 -21.47
C ALA A 229 -1.58 -5.15 -22.04
N MET A 230 -0.51 -4.62 -22.66
CA MET A 230 -0.54 -3.33 -23.36
C MET A 230 -1.50 -3.31 -24.56
N LYS A 231 -1.53 -4.39 -25.36
CA LYS A 231 -2.48 -4.50 -26.47
C LYS A 231 -3.94 -4.49 -25.99
N ILE A 232 -4.23 -5.16 -24.89
CA ILE A 232 -5.56 -5.22 -24.30
C ILE A 232 -5.98 -3.85 -23.77
N ALA A 233 -5.08 -3.14 -23.05
CA ALA A 233 -5.36 -1.79 -22.57
C ALA A 233 -5.62 -0.81 -23.73
N ARG A 234 -4.81 -0.85 -24.79
CA ARG A 234 -5.00 -0.04 -26.00
C ARG A 234 -6.39 -0.25 -26.62
N LYS A 235 -6.81 -1.51 -26.79
CA LYS A 235 -8.13 -1.85 -27.31
C LYS A 235 -9.26 -1.33 -26.42
N HIS A 236 -9.06 -1.35 -25.09
CA HIS A 236 -10.08 -0.86 -24.15
C HIS A 236 -10.30 0.65 -24.27
N PHE A 237 -9.25 1.42 -24.50
CA PHE A 237 -9.36 2.87 -24.73
C PHE A 237 -9.89 3.24 -26.12
N ASN A 238 -10.31 2.27 -26.97
CA ASN A 238 -10.73 2.48 -28.38
C ASN A 238 -9.68 3.21 -29.24
N MET A 239 -8.41 2.99 -28.92
CA MET A 239 -7.29 3.60 -29.62
C MET A 239 -6.65 2.55 -30.54
N GLU A 240 -7.46 1.95 -31.41
CA GLU A 240 -6.92 1.17 -32.54
C GLU A 240 -6.45 2.17 -33.59
N ASP A 241 -5.17 2.00 -34.03
CA ASP A 241 -4.58 2.71 -35.17
C ASP A 241 -5.32 2.37 -36.47
#